data_73bba2971017264a8a5ab0082bbf779a
#
_entry.id   73bba2971017264a8a5ab0082bbf779a
#
_cell.length_a   1.000
_cell.length_b   1.000
_cell.length_c   1.000
_cell.angle_alpha   90.00
_cell.angle_beta   90.00
_cell.angle_gamma   90.00
#
_symmetry.space_group_name_H-M   'P 1'
#
loop_
_entity.id
_entity.type
_entity.pdbx_description
1 polymer ?
#
loop_
_entity_poly.entity_id
_entity_poly.type
_entity_poly.pdbx_seq_one_letter_code
_entity_poly.pdbx_strand_id
1 'polypeptide(L)'
;LKAIEKYLRTKLKLTINREKSGVKKPVQFTMLGFGFVPTYIKGDKGKYQLVVSEKAWKRLKISVKAITRKTKPMSFDERVAKINEVQRGWLNYFRGASIYGKLRDVDGWLRNRLRYCIWTDWKKPERKRKNLIRLGVDQDHAYAWSRTRKGGWAVAQSPIMLTTITLKRLKQRGYIAILDVYTELNPSVYEPPYTRTVRAFFFKKVVV
;
A
#
# COMPACT_ATOMS: atom_id res chain seq x y z
N LEU A 1 2.74 -37.62 -5.30
CA LEU A 1 1.76 -37.13 -6.29
C LEU A 1 0.88 -38.27 -6.79
N LYS A 2 1.43 -39.40 -7.26
CA LYS A 2 0.65 -40.55 -7.80
C LYS A 2 -0.43 -41.07 -6.85
N ALA A 3 -0.13 -41.18 -5.55
CA ALA A 3 -1.12 -41.63 -4.54
C ALA A 3 -2.29 -40.64 -4.38
N ILE A 4 -1.99 -39.35 -4.34
CA ILE A 4 -3.01 -38.27 -4.25
C ILE A 4 -3.85 -38.23 -5.54
N GLU A 5 -3.22 -38.35 -6.72
CA GLU A 5 -3.90 -38.42 -8.01
C GLU A 5 -4.86 -39.61 -8.07
N LYS A 6 -4.40 -40.81 -7.64
CA LYS A 6 -5.22 -42.00 -7.54
C LYS A 6 -6.42 -41.79 -6.62
N TYR A 7 -6.22 -41.24 -5.42
CA TYR A 7 -7.30 -40.95 -4.47
C TYR A 7 -8.34 -39.98 -5.03
N LEU A 8 -7.89 -38.82 -5.59
CA LEU A 8 -8.78 -37.83 -6.19
C LEU A 8 -9.62 -38.43 -7.33
N ARG A 9 -8.98 -39.24 -8.18
CA ARG A 9 -9.66 -39.88 -9.30
C ARG A 9 -10.64 -40.95 -8.87
N THR A 10 -10.25 -41.82 -7.91
CA THR A 10 -11.08 -43.00 -7.51
C THR A 10 -12.17 -42.63 -6.51
N LYS A 11 -11.86 -41.80 -5.51
CA LYS A 11 -12.79 -41.44 -4.43
C LYS A 11 -13.64 -40.22 -4.73
N LEU A 12 -13.00 -39.17 -5.26
CA LEU A 12 -13.68 -37.88 -5.49
C LEU A 12 -14.12 -37.67 -6.95
N LYS A 13 -13.81 -38.63 -7.85
CA LYS A 13 -14.14 -38.52 -9.29
C LYS A 13 -13.61 -37.23 -9.95
N LEU A 14 -12.50 -36.65 -9.42
CA LEU A 14 -11.88 -35.43 -9.91
C LEU A 14 -10.71 -35.77 -10.82
N THR A 15 -10.55 -34.98 -11.91
CA THR A 15 -9.40 -35.05 -12.81
C THR A 15 -8.40 -33.96 -12.44
N ILE A 16 -7.11 -34.33 -12.39
CA ILE A 16 -6.03 -33.38 -12.11
C ILE A 16 -5.47 -32.84 -13.43
N ASN A 17 -5.33 -31.53 -13.51
CA ASN A 17 -4.58 -30.89 -14.61
C ASN A 17 -3.08 -31.05 -14.32
N ARG A 18 -2.43 -31.98 -15.03
CA ARG A 18 -1.00 -32.31 -14.85
C ARG A 18 -0.05 -31.16 -15.15
N GLU A 19 -0.40 -30.26 -16.08
CA GLU A 19 0.43 -29.11 -16.40
C GLU A 19 0.50 -28.07 -15.27
N LYS A 20 -0.61 -27.98 -14.51
CA LYS A 20 -0.75 -27.01 -13.39
C LYS A 20 -0.46 -27.62 -12.03
N SER A 21 -0.37 -28.93 -11.94
CA SER A 21 -0.19 -29.65 -10.67
C SER A 21 1.24 -30.17 -10.54
N GLY A 22 1.85 -29.90 -9.40
CA GLY A 22 3.23 -30.32 -9.14
C GLY A 22 3.65 -30.09 -7.71
N VAL A 23 4.74 -30.74 -7.28
CA VAL A 23 5.42 -30.46 -6.02
C VAL A 23 6.49 -29.43 -6.29
N LYS A 24 6.39 -28.27 -5.62
CA LYS A 24 7.35 -27.15 -5.78
C LYS A 24 7.80 -26.67 -4.41
N LYS A 25 8.99 -26.10 -4.33
CA LYS A 25 9.46 -25.41 -3.11
C LYS A 25 8.53 -24.20 -2.83
N PRO A 26 8.30 -23.82 -1.57
CA PRO A 26 7.39 -22.71 -1.22
C PRO A 26 7.68 -21.42 -1.99
N VAL A 27 8.93 -21.06 -2.19
CA VAL A 27 9.35 -19.85 -2.93
C VAL A 27 8.98 -19.84 -4.42
N GLN A 28 8.65 -20.99 -4.98
CA GLN A 28 8.42 -21.15 -6.42
C GLN A 28 6.93 -21.07 -6.80
N PHE A 29 6.04 -20.97 -5.83
CA PHE A 29 4.60 -20.88 -6.14
C PHE A 29 3.90 -19.77 -5.37
N THR A 30 2.76 -19.38 -5.90
CA THR A 30 1.86 -18.42 -5.25
C THR A 30 0.49 -19.04 -5.12
N MET A 31 -0.17 -18.86 -3.99
CA MET A 31 -1.50 -19.37 -3.71
C MET A 31 -2.39 -18.26 -3.19
N LEU A 32 -3.57 -18.10 -3.80
CA LEU A 32 -4.56 -17.09 -3.38
C LEU A 32 -4.01 -15.65 -3.27
N GLY A 33 -3.02 -15.31 -4.07
CA GLY A 33 -2.37 -13.99 -4.04
C GLY A 33 -1.23 -13.86 -3.02
N PHE A 34 -0.95 -14.89 -2.24
CA PHE A 34 0.19 -14.97 -1.35
C PHE A 34 1.38 -15.65 -2.01
N GLY A 35 2.57 -15.30 -1.58
CA GLY A 35 3.83 -15.97 -1.88
C GLY A 35 4.59 -16.27 -0.60
N PHE A 36 5.71 -16.96 -0.71
CA PHE A 36 6.55 -17.36 0.43
C PHE A 36 7.97 -16.92 0.19
N VAL A 37 8.61 -16.35 1.19
CA VAL A 37 10.05 -16.02 1.19
C VAL A 37 10.71 -16.62 2.41
N PRO A 38 11.98 -17.08 2.31
CA PRO A 38 12.69 -17.62 3.47
C PRO A 38 12.77 -16.57 4.58
N THR A 39 12.66 -17.03 5.81
CA THR A 39 12.90 -16.18 6.98
C THR A 39 14.38 -16.17 7.30
N TYR A 40 15.01 -14.99 7.25
CA TYR A 40 16.43 -14.82 7.57
C TYR A 40 16.66 -14.53 9.05
N ILE A 41 16.18 -15.41 9.92
CA ILE A 41 16.49 -15.37 11.36
C ILE A 41 17.64 -16.34 11.62
N LYS A 42 18.72 -15.86 12.25
CA LYS A 42 19.88 -16.70 12.60
C LYS A 42 19.43 -17.88 13.47
N GLY A 43 19.70 -19.09 13.03
CA GLY A 43 19.28 -20.33 13.70
C GLY A 43 17.99 -20.97 13.17
N ASP A 44 17.14 -20.26 12.45
CA ASP A 44 15.87 -20.75 11.90
C ASP A 44 16.02 -21.19 10.44
N LYS A 45 16.47 -22.43 10.23
CA LYS A 45 16.52 -23.02 8.89
C LYS A 45 15.14 -23.58 8.48
N GLY A 46 14.76 -23.36 7.20
CA GLY A 46 13.55 -23.95 6.62
C GLY A 46 12.23 -23.28 6.96
N LYS A 47 12.24 -22.16 7.68
CA LYS A 47 11.02 -21.37 7.93
C LYS A 47 10.78 -20.37 6.80
N TYR A 48 9.50 -20.14 6.50
CA TYR A 48 9.04 -19.21 5.47
C TYR A 48 8.08 -18.21 6.06
N GLN A 49 8.22 -16.95 5.64
CA GLN A 49 7.22 -15.92 5.94
C GLN A 49 6.27 -15.73 4.75
N LEU A 50 5.03 -15.45 5.08
CA LEU A 50 3.98 -15.18 4.11
C LEU A 50 4.13 -13.75 3.58
N VAL A 51 4.14 -13.58 2.27
CA VAL A 51 4.20 -12.27 1.60
C VAL A 51 3.10 -12.17 0.56
N VAL A 52 2.81 -10.96 0.12
CA VAL A 52 1.84 -10.73 -0.96
C VAL A 52 2.55 -10.82 -2.32
N SER A 53 1.93 -11.54 -3.25
CA SER A 53 2.46 -11.73 -4.61
C SER A 53 2.49 -10.41 -5.41
N GLU A 54 3.42 -10.30 -6.34
CA GLU A 54 3.52 -9.14 -7.23
C GLU A 54 2.25 -8.89 -8.04
N LYS A 55 1.53 -9.96 -8.42
CA LYS A 55 0.26 -9.86 -9.13
C LYS A 55 -0.81 -9.16 -8.28
N ALA A 56 -0.87 -9.44 -6.98
CA ALA A 56 -1.83 -8.81 -6.05
C ALA A 56 -1.50 -7.32 -5.84
N TRP A 57 -0.22 -6.95 -5.70
CA TRP A 57 0.21 -5.55 -5.67
C TRP A 57 -0.13 -4.79 -6.96
N LYS A 58 0.10 -5.41 -8.11
CA LYS A 58 -0.27 -4.81 -9.41
C LYS A 58 -1.77 -4.58 -9.52
N ARG A 59 -2.61 -5.53 -9.06
CA ARG A 59 -4.08 -5.38 -9.03
C ARG A 59 -4.51 -4.20 -8.17
N LEU A 60 -3.96 -4.05 -6.96
CA LEU A 60 -4.22 -2.90 -6.10
C LEU A 60 -3.89 -1.58 -6.82
N LYS A 61 -2.70 -1.49 -7.41
CA LYS A 61 -2.28 -0.30 -8.15
C LYS A 61 -3.17 0.00 -9.37
N ILE A 62 -3.65 -1.03 -10.07
CA ILE A 62 -4.58 -0.87 -11.20
C ILE A 62 -5.92 -0.31 -10.72
N SER A 63 -6.50 -0.86 -9.64
CA SER A 63 -7.76 -0.38 -9.06
C SER A 63 -7.68 1.08 -8.64
N VAL A 64 -6.62 1.46 -7.92
CA VAL A 64 -6.38 2.85 -7.50
C VAL A 64 -6.16 3.78 -8.72
N LYS A 65 -5.40 3.33 -9.73
CA LYS A 65 -5.23 4.11 -10.97
C LYS A 65 -6.55 4.35 -11.68
N ALA A 66 -7.45 3.37 -11.71
CA ALA A 66 -8.77 3.50 -12.33
C ALA A 66 -9.62 4.58 -11.61
N ILE A 67 -9.58 4.64 -10.27
CA ILE A 67 -10.29 5.64 -9.48
C ILE A 67 -9.68 7.04 -9.70
N THR A 68 -8.34 7.13 -9.78
CA THR A 68 -7.60 8.40 -9.87
C THR A 68 -7.30 8.87 -11.30
N ARG A 69 -8.00 8.38 -12.30
CA ARG A 69 -7.90 8.90 -13.68
C ARG A 69 -8.47 10.30 -13.77
N LYS A 70 -7.75 11.22 -14.44
CA LYS A 70 -8.19 12.61 -14.65
C LYS A 70 -9.48 12.73 -15.47
N THR A 71 -9.74 11.73 -16.33
CA THR A 71 -10.92 11.68 -17.22
C THR A 71 -12.18 11.19 -16.51
N LYS A 72 -12.06 10.67 -15.27
CA LYS A 72 -13.22 10.17 -14.53
C LYS A 72 -13.91 11.35 -13.82
N PRO A 73 -15.16 11.67 -14.15
CA PRO A 73 -15.92 12.73 -13.48
C PRO A 73 -16.28 12.26 -12.06
N MET A 74 -15.54 12.76 -11.08
CA MET A 74 -15.73 12.36 -9.68
C MET A 74 -15.15 13.44 -8.76
N SER A 75 -15.84 13.78 -7.70
CA SER A 75 -15.33 14.71 -6.70
C SER A 75 -14.10 14.15 -5.98
N PHE A 76 -13.29 15.03 -5.38
CA PHE A 76 -12.11 14.58 -4.64
C PHE A 76 -12.50 13.71 -3.44
N ASP A 77 -13.54 14.09 -2.70
CA ASP A 77 -13.98 13.39 -1.49
C ASP A 77 -14.56 12.00 -1.82
N GLU A 78 -15.29 11.90 -2.93
CA GLU A 78 -15.75 10.61 -3.45
C GLU A 78 -14.58 9.70 -3.89
N ARG A 79 -13.53 10.29 -4.51
CA ARG A 79 -12.29 9.53 -4.83
C ARG A 79 -11.63 8.99 -3.59
N VAL A 80 -11.52 9.81 -2.53
CA VAL A 80 -10.93 9.42 -1.26
C VAL A 80 -11.75 8.29 -0.62
N ALA A 81 -13.08 8.41 -0.58
CA ALA A 81 -13.95 7.36 -0.04
C ALA A 81 -13.74 6.01 -0.76
N LYS A 82 -13.73 6.01 -2.11
CA LYS A 82 -13.50 4.80 -2.91
C LYS A 82 -12.09 4.22 -2.74
N ILE A 83 -11.08 5.06 -2.57
CA ILE A 83 -9.72 4.58 -2.28
C ILE A 83 -9.66 3.91 -0.91
N ASN A 84 -10.27 4.53 0.12
CA ASN A 84 -10.33 3.96 1.46
C ASN A 84 -11.04 2.59 1.47
N GLU A 85 -12.14 2.45 0.72
CA GLU A 85 -12.86 1.19 0.55
C GLU A 85 -11.96 0.10 -0.07
N VAL A 86 -11.31 0.41 -1.19
CA VAL A 86 -10.38 -0.53 -1.87
C VAL A 86 -9.22 -0.92 -0.97
N GLN A 87 -8.64 0.04 -0.24
CA GLN A 87 -7.54 -0.21 0.69
C GLN A 87 -7.98 -1.13 1.84
N ARG A 88 -9.14 -0.86 2.44
CA ARG A 88 -9.69 -1.64 3.56
C ARG A 88 -9.95 -3.08 3.13
N GLY A 89 -10.63 -3.29 1.99
CA GLY A 89 -10.90 -4.62 1.47
C GLY A 89 -9.62 -5.40 1.18
N TRP A 90 -8.63 -4.74 0.56
CA TRP A 90 -7.35 -5.36 0.26
C TRP A 90 -6.55 -5.71 1.53
N LEU A 91 -6.49 -4.80 2.51
CA LEU A 91 -5.79 -5.03 3.78
C LEU A 91 -6.43 -6.14 4.61
N ASN A 92 -7.76 -6.17 4.70
CA ASN A 92 -8.47 -7.22 5.43
C ASN A 92 -8.10 -8.62 4.91
N TYR A 93 -7.90 -8.75 3.59
CA TYR A 93 -7.50 -10.01 2.99
C TYR A 93 -6.02 -10.34 3.25
N PHE A 94 -5.12 -9.36 3.15
CA PHE A 94 -3.68 -9.57 3.20
C PHE A 94 -3.03 -9.22 4.54
N ARG A 95 -3.79 -8.86 5.58
CA ARG A 95 -3.28 -8.40 6.88
C ARG A 95 -2.29 -9.35 7.57
N GLY A 96 -2.44 -10.67 7.36
CA GLY A 96 -1.56 -11.68 7.95
C GLY A 96 -0.21 -11.84 7.24
N ALA A 97 0.04 -11.12 6.14
CA ALA A 97 1.30 -11.20 5.42
C ALA A 97 2.32 -10.17 5.96
N SER A 98 3.60 -10.50 5.86
CA SER A 98 4.70 -9.59 6.18
C SER A 98 4.93 -8.59 5.04
N ILE A 99 4.26 -7.43 5.13
CA ILE A 99 4.16 -6.46 4.01
C ILE A 99 4.57 -5.03 4.38
N TYR A 100 4.97 -4.75 5.61
CA TYR A 100 5.20 -3.39 6.13
C TYR A 100 6.08 -2.52 5.22
N GLY A 101 7.26 -3.01 4.84
CA GLY A 101 8.19 -2.23 4.00
C GLY A 101 7.59 -1.83 2.65
N LYS A 102 7.00 -2.80 1.96
CA LYS A 102 6.39 -2.57 0.64
C LYS A 102 5.11 -1.74 0.74
N LEU A 103 4.37 -1.88 1.86
CA LEU A 103 3.17 -1.10 2.13
C LEU A 103 3.49 0.39 2.31
N ARG A 104 4.60 0.72 2.97
CA ARG A 104 5.11 2.10 3.12
C ARG A 104 5.34 2.77 1.76
N ASP A 105 5.93 2.04 0.80
CA ASP A 105 6.17 2.56 -0.54
C ASP A 105 4.86 2.77 -1.31
N VAL A 106 3.91 1.84 -1.14
CA VAL A 106 2.57 1.94 -1.74
C VAL A 106 1.79 3.11 -1.12
N ASP A 107 1.88 3.35 0.18
CA ASP A 107 1.25 4.49 0.84
C ASP A 107 1.80 5.82 0.31
N GLY A 108 3.12 5.94 0.14
CA GLY A 108 3.74 7.09 -0.51
C GLY A 108 3.22 7.33 -1.94
N TRP A 109 3.11 6.26 -2.71
CA TRP A 109 2.56 6.32 -4.06
C TRP A 109 1.07 6.70 -4.09
N LEU A 110 0.24 6.19 -3.16
CA LEU A 110 -1.17 6.56 -3.01
C LEU A 110 -1.34 8.06 -2.74
N ARG A 111 -0.56 8.61 -1.81
CA ARG A 111 -0.54 10.05 -1.52
C ARG A 111 -0.20 10.87 -2.76
N ASN A 112 0.77 10.43 -3.55
CA ASN A 112 1.11 11.11 -4.81
C ASN A 112 -0.02 11.00 -5.85
N ARG A 113 -0.78 9.90 -5.89
CA ARG A 113 -1.99 9.79 -6.73
C ARG A 113 -3.07 10.79 -6.32
N LEU A 114 -3.29 11.01 -5.02
CA LEU A 114 -4.25 12.01 -4.52
C LEU A 114 -3.78 13.45 -4.84
N ARG A 115 -2.49 13.75 -4.64
CA ARG A 115 -1.89 15.04 -5.04
C ARG A 115 -2.06 15.30 -6.53
N TYR A 116 -1.85 14.27 -7.35
CA TYR A 116 -2.08 14.34 -8.80
C TYR A 116 -3.52 14.73 -9.13
N CYS A 117 -4.51 14.13 -8.47
CA CYS A 117 -5.92 14.50 -8.66
C CYS A 117 -6.16 15.96 -8.31
N ILE A 118 -5.72 16.43 -7.13
CA ILE A 118 -5.86 17.81 -6.69
C ILE A 118 -5.24 18.78 -7.71
N TRP A 119 -4.01 18.50 -8.15
CA TRP A 119 -3.31 19.36 -9.12
C TRP A 119 -4.02 19.43 -10.47
N THR A 120 -4.55 18.31 -10.95
CA THR A 120 -5.24 18.25 -12.24
C THR A 120 -6.63 18.90 -12.17
N ASP A 121 -7.32 18.83 -11.01
CA ASP A 121 -8.62 19.44 -10.80
C ASP A 121 -8.56 20.98 -10.76
N TRP A 122 -7.39 21.54 -10.45
CA TRP A 122 -7.19 23.00 -10.50
C TRP A 122 -7.13 23.57 -11.91
N LYS A 123 -6.95 22.76 -12.93
CA LYS A 123 -6.96 23.06 -14.39
C LYS A 123 -6.10 24.28 -14.77
N LYS A 124 -6.64 25.52 -14.60
CA LYS A 124 -6.03 26.80 -15.04
C LYS A 124 -4.92 27.28 -14.12
N PRO A 125 -3.83 27.92 -14.66
CA PRO A 125 -2.74 28.47 -13.84
C PRO A 125 -3.23 29.42 -12.73
N GLU A 126 -4.17 30.31 -13.03
CA GLU A 126 -4.69 31.26 -12.04
C GLU A 126 -5.42 30.55 -10.88
N ARG A 127 -6.16 29.48 -11.16
CA ARG A 127 -6.79 28.67 -10.11
C ARG A 127 -5.74 27.93 -9.27
N LYS A 128 -4.66 27.45 -9.89
CA LYS A 128 -3.53 26.84 -9.19
C LYS A 128 -2.88 27.85 -8.26
N ARG A 129 -2.57 29.06 -8.77
CA ARG A 129 -1.99 30.15 -7.98
C ARG A 129 -2.83 30.48 -6.75
N LYS A 130 -4.12 30.76 -6.95
CA LYS A 130 -5.06 31.07 -5.85
C LYS A 130 -5.09 29.96 -4.79
N ASN A 131 -5.12 28.69 -5.23
CA ASN A 131 -5.14 27.56 -4.30
C ASN A 131 -3.80 27.41 -3.56
N LEU A 132 -2.65 27.62 -4.21
CA LEU A 132 -1.34 27.58 -3.56
C LEU A 132 -1.22 28.67 -2.49
N ILE A 133 -1.64 29.92 -2.78
CA ILE A 133 -1.66 31.01 -1.81
C ILE A 133 -2.57 30.67 -0.62
N ARG A 134 -3.77 30.15 -0.87
CA ARG A 134 -4.69 29.69 0.18
C ARG A 134 -4.09 28.58 1.06
N LEU A 135 -3.17 27.81 0.52
CA LEU A 135 -2.45 26.75 1.24
C LEU A 135 -1.20 27.24 1.97
N GLY A 136 -0.91 28.56 1.90
CA GLY A 136 0.18 29.19 2.63
C GLY A 136 1.48 29.33 1.83
N VAL A 137 1.43 29.19 0.50
CA VAL A 137 2.57 29.48 -0.38
C VAL A 137 2.61 30.99 -0.65
N ASP A 138 3.77 31.60 -0.57
CA ASP A 138 3.95 33.00 -0.92
C ASP A 138 3.60 33.30 -2.39
N GLN A 139 3.39 34.58 -2.71
CA GLN A 139 2.87 34.97 -4.02
C GLN A 139 3.82 34.66 -5.18
N ASP A 140 5.12 34.84 -4.97
CA ASP A 140 6.13 34.65 -6.02
C ASP A 140 6.32 33.19 -6.38
N HIS A 141 6.44 32.34 -5.36
CA HIS A 141 6.47 30.88 -5.56
C HIS A 141 5.14 30.35 -6.13
N ALA A 142 4.01 30.85 -5.64
CA ALA A 142 2.70 30.45 -6.17
C ALA A 142 2.53 30.84 -7.65
N TYR A 143 3.04 32.01 -8.06
CA TYR A 143 3.06 32.43 -9.44
C TYR A 143 3.93 31.50 -10.29
N ALA A 144 5.19 31.29 -9.90
CA ALA A 144 6.14 30.45 -10.62
C ALA A 144 5.67 28.99 -10.70
N TRP A 145 5.21 28.42 -9.60
CA TRP A 145 4.77 27.02 -9.53
C TRP A 145 3.49 26.76 -10.32
N SER A 146 2.55 27.69 -10.32
CA SER A 146 1.29 27.55 -11.08
C SER A 146 1.51 27.45 -12.59
N ARG A 147 2.62 28.03 -13.11
CA ARG A 147 2.99 28.06 -14.53
C ARG A 147 4.01 27.01 -14.92
N THR A 148 4.34 26.06 -14.02
CA THR A 148 5.28 24.99 -14.32
C THR A 148 4.87 24.21 -15.58
N ARG A 149 5.84 23.95 -16.45
CA ARG A 149 5.66 23.10 -17.66
C ARG A 149 5.77 21.61 -17.37
N LYS A 150 6.09 21.22 -16.12
CA LYS A 150 6.17 19.81 -15.73
C LYS A 150 4.79 19.14 -15.80
N GLY A 151 4.74 17.90 -16.27
CA GLY A 151 3.52 17.10 -16.27
C GLY A 151 2.96 16.91 -14.86
N GLY A 152 1.64 16.82 -14.73
CA GLY A 152 0.96 16.79 -13.43
C GLY A 152 1.44 15.68 -12.48
N TRP A 153 1.88 14.54 -13.00
CA TRP A 153 2.44 13.47 -12.18
C TRP A 153 3.82 13.86 -11.59
N ALA A 154 4.66 14.51 -12.37
CA ALA A 154 5.95 14.99 -11.89
C ALA A 154 5.76 16.08 -10.82
N VAL A 155 4.79 16.98 -11.00
CA VAL A 155 4.44 17.99 -9.99
C VAL A 155 3.92 17.35 -8.70
N ALA A 156 3.09 16.33 -8.79
CA ALA A 156 2.57 15.62 -7.62
C ALA A 156 3.66 15.01 -6.73
N GLN A 157 4.83 14.70 -7.29
CA GLN A 157 6.00 14.16 -6.61
C GLN A 157 7.04 15.22 -6.25
N SER A 158 6.85 16.46 -6.70
CA SER A 158 7.79 17.56 -6.46
C SER A 158 7.53 18.25 -5.12
N PRO A 159 8.49 19.03 -4.60
CA PRO A 159 8.30 19.87 -3.41
C PRO A 159 7.01 20.69 -3.45
N ILE A 160 6.59 21.18 -4.64
CA ILE A 160 5.36 21.97 -4.83
C ILE A 160 4.16 21.30 -4.13
N MET A 161 3.93 20.02 -4.39
CA MET A 161 2.78 19.31 -3.83
C MET A 161 3.10 18.57 -2.52
N LEU A 162 4.37 18.24 -2.28
CA LEU A 162 4.78 17.56 -1.05
C LEU A 162 4.66 18.48 0.16
N THR A 163 5.05 19.74 0.03
CA THR A 163 4.97 20.75 1.09
C THR A 163 3.57 21.32 1.27
N THR A 164 2.84 21.53 0.17
CA THR A 164 1.49 22.14 0.22
C THR A 164 0.40 21.14 0.60
N ILE A 165 0.43 19.92 0.05
CA ILE A 165 -0.56 18.86 0.35
C ILE A 165 0.11 17.77 1.19
N THR A 166 0.28 18.06 2.46
CA THR A 166 0.84 17.14 3.44
C THR A 166 -0.11 15.98 3.76
N LEU A 167 0.41 14.92 4.40
CA LEU A 167 -0.43 13.81 4.89
C LEU A 167 -1.52 14.31 5.85
N LYS A 168 -1.19 15.28 6.74
CA LYS A 168 -2.14 15.89 7.66
C LYS A 168 -3.35 16.48 6.91
N ARG A 169 -3.11 17.25 5.85
CA ARG A 169 -4.18 17.84 5.02
C ARG A 169 -5.00 16.79 4.26
N LEU A 170 -4.36 15.70 3.81
CA LEU A 170 -5.10 14.59 3.19
C LEU A 170 -5.99 13.87 4.20
N LYS A 171 -5.50 13.63 5.43
CA LYS A 171 -6.30 13.04 6.53
C LYS A 171 -7.48 13.94 6.92
N GLN A 172 -7.29 15.26 6.97
CA GLN A 172 -8.39 16.22 7.20
C GLN A 172 -9.50 16.16 6.14
N ARG A 173 -9.17 15.66 4.95
CA ARG A 173 -10.14 15.41 3.86
C ARG A 173 -10.58 13.95 3.78
N GLY A 174 -10.48 13.21 4.88
CA GLY A 174 -10.98 11.86 5.01
C GLY A 174 -10.07 10.75 4.45
N TYR A 175 -8.84 11.05 4.00
CA TYR A 175 -7.92 10.00 3.58
C TYR A 175 -7.41 9.22 4.78
N ILE A 176 -7.55 7.90 4.73
CA ILE A 176 -7.01 6.98 5.72
C ILE A 176 -5.76 6.37 5.13
N ALA A 177 -4.59 6.58 5.76
CA ALA A 177 -3.35 6.02 5.26
C ALA A 177 -3.36 4.49 5.42
N ILE A 178 -3.04 3.77 4.35
CA ILE A 178 -3.06 2.30 4.34
C ILE A 178 -2.08 1.71 5.37
N LEU A 179 -1.00 2.41 5.64
CA LEU A 179 0.00 2.02 6.63
C LEU A 179 -0.55 2.12 8.06
N ASP A 180 -1.33 3.17 8.38
CA ASP A 180 -1.95 3.35 9.69
C ASP A 180 -2.92 2.19 9.98
N VAL A 181 -3.79 1.86 9.03
CA VAL A 181 -4.73 0.73 9.18
C VAL A 181 -3.99 -0.60 9.36
N TYR A 182 -2.89 -0.82 8.65
CA TYR A 182 -2.10 -2.03 8.82
C TYR A 182 -1.46 -2.12 10.21
N THR A 183 -0.94 -1.01 10.74
CA THR A 183 -0.34 -0.97 12.08
C THR A 183 -1.38 -1.16 13.18
N GLU A 184 -2.58 -0.63 13.04
CA GLU A 184 -3.70 -0.85 13.95
C GLU A 184 -4.14 -2.33 13.96
N LEU A 185 -4.19 -2.97 12.80
CA LEU A 185 -4.54 -4.40 12.68
C LEU A 185 -3.44 -5.35 13.16
N ASN A 186 -2.20 -4.89 13.24
CA ASN A 186 -1.01 -5.69 13.60
C ASN A 186 -0.13 -4.97 14.64
N PRO A 187 -0.60 -4.73 15.86
CA PRO A 187 0.14 -3.96 16.87
C PRO A 187 1.47 -4.62 17.26
N SER A 188 1.58 -5.94 17.15
CA SER A 188 2.82 -6.68 17.44
C SER A 188 3.95 -6.48 16.42
N VAL A 189 3.62 -6.04 15.20
CA VAL A 189 4.60 -5.79 14.14
C VAL A 189 5.25 -4.41 14.27
N TYR A 190 4.60 -3.49 15.00
CA TYR A 190 5.04 -2.11 15.19
C TYR A 190 5.44 -1.82 16.63
N GLU A 191 6.30 -2.62 17.21
CA GLU A 191 7.09 -2.13 18.35
C GLU A 191 8.30 -1.39 17.78
N PRO A 192 8.42 -0.06 17.96
CA PRO A 192 9.63 0.66 17.59
C PRO A 192 10.82 0.03 18.34
N PRO A 193 12.03 -0.02 17.74
CA PRO A 193 13.17 -0.76 18.27
C PRO A 193 13.52 -0.40 19.71
N TYR A 194 13.17 0.79 20.20
CA TYR A 194 13.41 1.22 21.60
C TYR A 194 12.42 0.63 22.59
N THR A 195 11.19 0.31 22.22
CA THR A 195 10.21 -0.30 23.16
C THR A 195 10.50 -1.77 23.41
N ARG A 196 11.10 -2.48 22.45
CA ARG A 196 11.60 -3.86 22.67
C ARG A 196 12.70 -3.92 23.74
N THR A 197 13.60 -2.93 23.73
CA THR A 197 14.69 -2.86 24.71
C THR A 197 14.17 -2.52 26.12
N VAL A 198 13.20 -1.62 26.24
CA VAL A 198 12.63 -1.21 27.52
C VAL A 198 11.76 -2.32 28.15
N ARG A 199 10.94 -3.04 27.36
CA ARG A 199 10.18 -4.20 27.89
C ARG A 199 11.10 -5.35 28.33
N ALA A 200 12.17 -5.64 27.61
CA ALA A 200 13.14 -6.66 28.04
C ALA A 200 13.84 -6.28 29.34
N PHE A 201 14.02 -4.98 29.64
CA PHE A 201 14.61 -4.51 30.90
C PHE A 201 13.62 -4.55 32.08
N PHE A 202 12.35 -4.26 31.87
CA PHE A 202 11.33 -4.27 32.93
C PHE A 202 10.95 -5.70 33.37
N PHE A 203 10.89 -6.67 32.46
CA PHE A 203 10.58 -8.07 32.81
C PHE A 203 11.73 -8.80 33.50
N LYS A 204 12.99 -8.36 33.39
CA LYS A 204 14.13 -8.94 34.12
C LYS A 204 14.28 -8.45 35.54
N LYS A 205 13.53 -7.42 35.99
CA LYS A 205 13.61 -6.87 37.37
C LYS A 205 12.44 -7.23 38.30
N VAL A 206 11.51 -8.08 37.85
CA VAL A 206 10.33 -8.48 38.69
C VAL A 206 10.33 -9.99 38.98
N VAL A 207 11.46 -10.68 38.83
CA VAL A 207 11.61 -12.04 39.33
C VAL A 207 12.89 -12.08 40.21
N VAL A 208 12.74 -11.63 41.42
CA VAL A 208 13.51 -12.04 42.61
C VAL A 208 12.54 -12.10 43.76
#